data_2b7de1eb97108d77e38a4a53d59aab26
#
_entry.id   2b7de1eb97108d77e38a4a53d59aab26
#
_cell.length_a   1.000
_cell.length_b   1.000
_cell.length_c   1.000
_cell.angle_alpha   90.00
_cell.angle_beta   90.00
_cell.angle_gamma   90.00
#
_symmetry.space_group_name_H-M   'P 1'
#
loop_
_entity.id
_entity.type
_entity.pdbx_description
1 polymer ?
#
loop_
_entity_poly.entity_id
_entity_poly.type
_entity_poly.pdbx_seq_one_letter_code
_entity_poly.pdbx_strand_id
1 'polypeptide(L)'
;MKYNFDELIDRTGTDALKLEALQPRWGRTDLLPMWVADMDFKTPPFVVATIKKRLECEIFGYTSKPDAWYESIISWQKRKHQWEISKEMLSFVPGVVPALAMAVQAFTEVGDKVMIQQPVYNPFMLVVKNNHRELVNCPLYLENGQYHIDFELFEEKIKGCKLFLFCHPHNPGGRVWTREELQKVAAICERNKVIVVADEIHADLTFAPYTHIPYATISEEAKMHSVVFASASKAFNMAGFASSYAVISNPTLRRRFNSYVEGNELAAGNVFAFNTTVAAYNEGETWLSEMLDYVQENIQFLTNYIAEHLPMLKVIVPQASYLVFIDFSALQLTQKELVALCTHKAHLALNDGSIYGEEGKGFMRINMACARSVVAQALKQLKEAIKSESLV
;
A
#
# COMPACT_ATOMS: atom_id res chain seq x y z
N MET A 1 19.68 -4.55 17.24
CA MET A 1 18.51 -5.20 16.62
C MET A 1 18.55 -6.70 16.85
N LYS A 2 17.42 -7.33 17.07
CA LYS A 2 17.26 -8.78 17.22
C LYS A 2 17.25 -9.50 15.85
N TYR A 3 16.86 -8.77 14.81
CA TYR A 3 16.72 -9.27 13.45
C TYR A 3 17.77 -8.68 12.51
N ASN A 4 18.24 -9.47 11.53
CA ASN A 4 19.23 -9.03 10.54
C ASN A 4 18.52 -8.66 9.24
N PHE A 5 18.50 -7.36 8.90
CA PHE A 5 17.94 -6.81 7.67
C PHE A 5 18.99 -6.51 6.58
N ASP A 6 20.29 -6.74 6.87
CA ASP A 6 21.38 -6.62 5.89
C ASP A 6 21.64 -7.89 5.10
N GLU A 7 20.94 -8.98 5.43
CA GLU A 7 21.12 -10.26 4.75
C GLU A 7 20.61 -10.18 3.31
N LEU A 8 21.48 -10.49 2.35
CA LEU A 8 21.11 -10.64 0.95
C LEU A 8 20.50 -12.01 0.71
N ILE A 9 19.27 -12.05 0.23
CA ILE A 9 18.53 -13.28 -0.01
C ILE A 9 18.35 -13.46 -1.52
N ASP A 10 18.90 -14.54 -2.05
CA ASP A 10 18.65 -14.94 -3.42
C ASP A 10 17.22 -15.51 -3.54
N ARG A 11 16.42 -14.87 -4.38
CA ARG A 11 15.04 -15.29 -4.68
C ARG A 11 14.92 -15.92 -6.07
N THR A 12 16.03 -16.22 -6.73
CA THR A 12 16.03 -16.88 -8.04
C THR A 12 15.40 -18.26 -7.94
N GLY A 13 14.56 -18.62 -8.90
CA GLY A 13 13.86 -19.92 -8.90
C GLY A 13 12.75 -20.06 -7.86
N THR A 14 12.28 -18.96 -7.29
CA THR A 14 11.14 -18.95 -6.33
C THR A 14 9.86 -18.40 -6.93
N ASP A 15 9.78 -18.21 -8.23
CA ASP A 15 8.67 -17.58 -8.94
C ASP A 15 8.32 -16.17 -8.42
N ALA A 16 9.32 -15.48 -7.84
CA ALA A 16 9.13 -14.16 -7.27
C ALA A 16 8.78 -13.14 -8.37
N LEU A 17 7.57 -12.57 -8.31
CA LEU A 17 7.09 -11.58 -9.30
C LEU A 17 8.10 -10.45 -9.53
N LYS A 18 8.83 -10.05 -8.50
CA LYS A 18 9.87 -9.00 -8.55
C LYS A 18 10.96 -9.34 -9.57
N LEU A 19 11.30 -10.61 -9.77
CA LEU A 19 12.30 -11.12 -10.69
C LEU A 19 11.69 -11.59 -12.01
N GLU A 20 10.66 -12.42 -11.94
CA GLU A 20 10.04 -13.04 -13.11
C GLU A 20 9.40 -12.03 -14.08
N ALA A 21 8.93 -10.89 -13.56
CA ALA A 21 8.37 -9.85 -14.39
C ALA A 21 9.40 -8.89 -15.03
N LEU A 22 10.69 -9.04 -14.78
CA LEU A 22 11.72 -8.17 -15.38
C LEU A 22 11.74 -8.30 -16.90
N GLN A 23 11.86 -9.53 -17.43
CA GLN A 23 11.88 -9.76 -18.87
C GLN A 23 10.57 -9.30 -19.55
N PRO A 24 9.36 -9.66 -19.09
CA PRO A 24 8.13 -9.21 -19.73
C PRO A 24 7.91 -7.69 -19.70
N ARG A 25 8.38 -7.00 -18.66
CA ARG A 25 8.15 -5.56 -18.49
C ARG A 25 9.21 -4.69 -19.17
N TRP A 26 10.47 -5.08 -19.10
CA TRP A 26 11.60 -4.25 -19.54
C TRP A 26 12.47 -4.89 -20.61
N GLY A 27 12.15 -6.13 -21.04
CA GLY A 27 12.94 -6.86 -22.04
C GLY A 27 14.33 -7.30 -21.53
N ARG A 28 14.56 -7.28 -20.20
CA ARG A 28 15.86 -7.52 -19.55
C ARG A 28 15.68 -8.30 -18.27
N THR A 29 16.69 -9.04 -17.84
CA THR A 29 16.73 -9.80 -16.58
C THR A 29 17.82 -9.33 -15.63
N ASP A 30 18.72 -8.44 -16.10
CA ASP A 30 19.92 -7.97 -15.38
C ASP A 30 19.69 -6.64 -14.63
N LEU A 31 18.44 -6.25 -14.40
CA LEU A 31 18.08 -5.06 -13.66
C LEU A 31 18.07 -5.32 -12.15
N LEU A 32 18.54 -4.37 -11.36
CA LEU A 32 18.35 -4.36 -9.91
C LEU A 32 16.88 -4.04 -9.59
N PRO A 33 16.12 -5.00 -9.03
CA PRO A 33 14.66 -4.85 -8.93
C PRO A 33 14.26 -4.15 -7.62
N MET A 34 13.81 -2.89 -7.71
CA MET A 34 13.31 -2.10 -6.59
C MET A 34 11.88 -1.57 -6.85
N TRP A 35 11.04 -2.33 -7.54
CA TRP A 35 9.73 -1.88 -8.03
C TRP A 35 8.52 -2.45 -7.28
N VAL A 36 8.51 -3.76 -6.96
CA VAL A 36 7.40 -4.42 -6.28
C VAL A 36 7.33 -3.97 -4.82
N ALA A 37 6.11 -3.77 -4.32
CA ALA A 37 5.86 -3.45 -2.92
C ALA A 37 5.80 -4.72 -2.04
N ASP A 38 6.85 -5.55 -2.11
CA ASP A 38 7.20 -6.59 -1.14
C ASP A 38 8.60 -6.29 -0.58
N MET A 39 8.99 -6.90 0.51
CA MET A 39 10.30 -6.68 1.11
C MET A 39 11.29 -7.75 0.64
N ASP A 40 12.58 -7.42 0.60
CA ASP A 40 13.68 -8.37 0.41
C ASP A 40 14.21 -8.91 1.75
N PHE A 41 13.54 -8.61 2.85
CA PHE A 41 13.79 -9.19 4.17
C PHE A 41 13.09 -10.53 4.32
N LYS A 42 13.65 -11.43 5.14
CA LYS A 42 12.95 -12.66 5.54
C LYS A 42 11.60 -12.35 6.16
N THR A 43 10.59 -13.11 5.78
CA THR A 43 9.33 -13.15 6.54
C THR A 43 9.63 -13.47 8.00
N PRO A 44 8.96 -12.83 8.98
CA PRO A 44 9.25 -13.03 10.39
C PRO A 44 9.28 -14.50 10.80
N PRO A 45 10.24 -14.90 11.67
CA PRO A 45 10.46 -16.30 12.00
C PRO A 45 9.27 -16.99 12.68
N PHE A 46 8.45 -16.24 13.44
CA PHE A 46 7.23 -16.74 14.06
C PHE A 46 6.15 -17.07 13.02
N VAL A 47 6.06 -16.31 11.92
CA VAL A 47 5.18 -16.63 10.78
C VAL A 47 5.64 -17.91 10.10
N VAL A 48 6.95 -18.02 9.83
CA VAL A 48 7.55 -19.23 9.22
C VAL A 48 7.35 -20.46 10.11
N ALA A 49 7.53 -20.32 11.42
CA ALA A 49 7.31 -21.41 12.39
C ALA A 49 5.85 -21.88 12.37
N THR A 50 4.90 -20.97 12.29
CA THR A 50 3.46 -21.28 12.20
C THR A 50 3.15 -22.08 10.93
N ILE A 51 3.77 -21.74 9.79
CA ILE A 51 3.60 -22.50 8.55
C ILE A 51 4.18 -23.91 8.69
N LYS A 52 5.41 -24.03 9.22
CA LYS A 52 6.05 -25.34 9.46
C LYS A 52 5.18 -26.23 10.34
N LYS A 53 4.64 -25.70 11.42
CA LYS A 53 3.71 -26.41 12.30
C LYS A 53 2.44 -26.85 11.56
N ARG A 54 1.91 -26.01 10.66
CA ARG A 54 0.72 -26.40 9.87
C ARG A 54 1.02 -27.51 8.87
N LEU A 55 2.24 -27.59 8.36
CA LEU A 55 2.68 -28.64 7.43
C LEU A 55 2.81 -30.01 8.11
N GLU A 56 2.92 -30.08 9.45
CA GLU A 56 2.92 -31.36 10.19
C GLU A 56 1.62 -32.17 9.99
N CYS A 57 0.51 -31.46 9.70
CA CYS A 57 -0.73 -32.09 9.24
C CYS A 57 -0.77 -32.04 7.71
N GLU A 58 -0.49 -33.15 7.07
CA GLU A 58 -0.36 -33.29 5.62
C GLU A 58 -1.69 -33.26 4.85
N ILE A 59 -2.80 -32.85 5.49
CA ILE A 59 -4.12 -32.69 4.88
C ILE A 59 -4.40 -31.21 4.66
N PHE A 60 -4.52 -30.79 3.40
CA PHE A 60 -4.75 -29.41 2.97
C PHE A 60 -6.18 -29.22 2.44
N GLY A 61 -7.16 -29.65 3.23
CA GLY A 61 -8.58 -29.50 2.94
C GLY A 61 -9.10 -28.08 3.25
N TYR A 62 -10.42 -27.91 3.20
CA TYR A 62 -11.09 -26.67 3.52
C TYR A 62 -10.78 -26.22 4.95
N THR A 63 -10.52 -24.93 5.12
CA THR A 63 -10.12 -24.35 6.40
C THR A 63 -11.19 -23.37 6.89
N SER A 64 -11.65 -23.57 8.13
CA SER A 64 -12.54 -22.62 8.79
C SER A 64 -11.75 -21.46 9.39
N LYS A 65 -12.39 -20.31 9.50
CA LYS A 65 -11.87 -19.12 10.16
C LYS A 65 -11.92 -19.29 11.67
N PRO A 66 -10.78 -19.37 12.39
CA PRO A 66 -10.75 -19.60 13.82
C PRO A 66 -11.06 -18.32 14.62
N ASP A 67 -11.58 -18.46 15.86
CA ASP A 67 -11.81 -17.32 16.76
C ASP A 67 -10.53 -16.53 17.02
N ALA A 68 -9.39 -17.19 17.15
CA ALA A 68 -8.08 -16.57 17.31
C ALA A 68 -7.74 -15.54 16.21
N TRP A 69 -8.25 -15.71 14.98
CA TRP A 69 -8.07 -14.73 13.91
C TRP A 69 -8.79 -13.42 14.24
N TYR A 70 -10.03 -13.48 14.71
CA TYR A 70 -10.78 -12.29 15.14
C TYR A 70 -10.12 -11.63 16.34
N GLU A 71 -9.77 -12.40 17.35
CA GLU A 71 -9.15 -11.93 18.59
C GLU A 71 -7.81 -11.24 18.32
N SER A 72 -6.98 -11.80 17.45
CA SER A 72 -5.68 -11.19 17.08
C SER A 72 -5.85 -9.85 16.38
N ILE A 73 -6.80 -9.72 15.46
CA ILE A 73 -7.10 -8.46 14.76
C ILE A 73 -7.66 -7.42 15.73
N ILE A 74 -8.65 -7.80 16.55
CA ILE A 74 -9.26 -6.90 17.55
C ILE A 74 -8.19 -6.38 18.51
N SER A 75 -7.37 -7.29 19.04
CA SER A 75 -6.28 -6.93 19.93
C SER A 75 -5.24 -6.03 19.27
N TRP A 76 -4.87 -6.31 18.02
CA TRP A 76 -3.93 -5.49 17.26
C TRP A 76 -4.46 -4.09 17.02
N GLN A 77 -5.68 -3.94 16.52
CA GLN A 77 -6.31 -2.64 16.27
C GLN A 77 -6.40 -1.80 17.55
N LYS A 78 -6.74 -2.43 18.67
CA LYS A 78 -6.79 -1.75 19.96
C LYS A 78 -5.40 -1.28 20.42
N ARG A 79 -4.37 -2.14 20.34
CA ARG A 79 -3.01 -1.81 20.82
C ARG A 79 -2.30 -0.81 19.93
N LYS A 80 -2.35 -0.99 18.61
CA LYS A 80 -1.58 -0.16 17.64
C LYS A 80 -2.28 1.12 17.26
N HIS A 81 -3.59 1.08 17.11
CA HIS A 81 -4.36 2.18 16.54
C HIS A 81 -5.43 2.74 17.49
N GLN A 82 -5.52 2.26 18.73
CA GLN A 82 -6.51 2.67 19.73
C GLN A 82 -7.96 2.55 19.20
N TRP A 83 -8.17 1.60 18.29
CA TRP A 83 -9.46 1.38 17.65
C TRP A 83 -10.16 0.16 18.23
N GLU A 84 -11.31 0.40 18.85
CA GLU A 84 -12.18 -0.65 19.41
C GLU A 84 -13.13 -1.16 18.34
N ILE A 85 -12.94 -2.41 17.95
CA ILE A 85 -13.78 -3.12 16.99
C ILE A 85 -14.29 -4.41 17.60
N SER A 86 -15.41 -4.95 17.07
CA SER A 86 -15.97 -6.23 17.50
C SER A 86 -15.89 -7.28 16.38
N LYS A 87 -16.05 -8.54 16.75
CA LYS A 87 -16.01 -9.68 15.84
C LYS A 87 -16.97 -9.52 14.66
N GLU A 88 -18.17 -8.99 14.95
CA GLU A 88 -19.25 -8.81 13.96
C GLU A 88 -18.88 -7.79 12.88
N MET A 89 -17.97 -6.83 13.17
CA MET A 89 -17.52 -5.84 12.22
C MET A 89 -16.53 -6.40 11.22
N LEU A 90 -15.95 -7.58 11.48
CA LEU A 90 -14.86 -8.16 10.69
C LEU A 90 -15.37 -9.11 9.62
N SER A 91 -14.90 -8.91 8.39
CA SER A 91 -15.09 -9.83 7.27
C SER A 91 -13.73 -10.17 6.65
N PHE A 92 -13.49 -11.44 6.35
CA PHE A 92 -12.29 -11.86 5.61
C PHE A 92 -12.42 -11.47 4.15
N VAL A 93 -11.29 -11.03 3.56
CA VAL A 93 -11.14 -10.81 2.11
C VAL A 93 -9.77 -11.33 1.65
N PRO A 94 -9.64 -11.84 0.41
CA PRO A 94 -8.40 -12.48 -0.08
C PRO A 94 -7.29 -11.48 -0.45
N GLY A 95 -7.48 -10.20 -0.18
CA GLY A 95 -6.53 -9.13 -0.45
C GLY A 95 -7.23 -7.79 -0.55
N VAL A 96 -6.51 -6.69 -0.29
CA VAL A 96 -7.12 -5.35 -0.31
C VAL A 96 -7.51 -4.92 -1.71
N VAL A 97 -6.71 -5.19 -2.74
CA VAL A 97 -7.08 -4.84 -4.12
C VAL A 97 -8.33 -5.60 -4.61
N PRO A 98 -8.43 -6.94 -4.43
CA PRO A 98 -9.71 -7.63 -4.65
C PRO A 98 -10.86 -7.03 -3.85
N ALA A 99 -10.63 -6.67 -2.58
CA ALA A 99 -11.66 -6.09 -1.72
C ALA A 99 -12.16 -4.71 -2.21
N LEU A 100 -11.27 -3.87 -2.79
CA LEU A 100 -11.67 -2.63 -3.45
C LEU A 100 -12.63 -2.91 -4.62
N ALA A 101 -12.33 -3.91 -5.46
CA ALA A 101 -13.22 -4.31 -6.55
C ALA A 101 -14.56 -4.85 -6.04
N MET A 102 -14.53 -5.66 -4.96
CA MET A 102 -15.75 -6.16 -4.29
C MET A 102 -16.60 -5.00 -3.74
N ALA A 103 -15.98 -3.98 -3.14
CA ALA A 103 -16.70 -2.81 -2.64
C ALA A 103 -17.32 -1.98 -3.78
N VAL A 104 -16.60 -1.80 -4.88
CA VAL A 104 -17.13 -1.15 -6.09
C VAL A 104 -18.37 -1.91 -6.59
N GLN A 105 -18.30 -3.23 -6.69
CA GLN A 105 -19.42 -4.06 -7.12
C GLN A 105 -20.58 -4.06 -6.11
N ALA A 106 -20.27 -4.17 -4.81
CA ALA A 106 -21.28 -4.26 -3.77
C ALA A 106 -22.05 -2.94 -3.56
N PHE A 107 -21.41 -1.79 -3.76
CA PHE A 107 -21.99 -0.50 -3.37
C PHE A 107 -22.36 0.43 -4.52
N THR A 108 -22.13 0.01 -5.77
CA THR A 108 -22.45 0.82 -6.95
C THR A 108 -23.06 -0.02 -8.06
N GLU A 109 -23.66 0.66 -9.04
CA GLU A 109 -24.16 0.08 -10.28
C GLU A 109 -23.25 0.51 -11.45
N VAL A 110 -23.39 -0.17 -12.62
CA VAL A 110 -22.69 0.23 -13.85
C VAL A 110 -23.04 1.67 -14.21
N GLY A 111 -22.01 2.48 -14.48
CA GLY A 111 -22.13 3.90 -14.77
C GLY A 111 -22.16 4.84 -13.56
N ASP A 112 -22.25 4.31 -12.33
CA ASP A 112 -22.11 5.14 -11.13
C ASP A 112 -20.71 5.77 -11.03
N LYS A 113 -20.64 6.97 -10.46
CA LYS A 113 -19.39 7.70 -10.24
C LYS A 113 -18.65 7.21 -9.00
N VAL A 114 -17.35 6.91 -9.19
CA VAL A 114 -16.43 6.54 -8.11
C VAL A 114 -15.24 7.49 -8.14
N MET A 115 -15.00 8.18 -7.03
CA MET A 115 -13.90 9.14 -6.91
C MET A 115 -12.63 8.48 -6.40
N ILE A 116 -11.49 8.94 -6.93
CA ILE A 116 -10.13 8.66 -6.45
C ILE A 116 -9.31 9.96 -6.40
N GLN A 117 -8.12 9.92 -5.81
CA GLN A 117 -7.20 11.06 -5.74
C GLN A 117 -5.82 10.68 -6.30
N GLN A 118 -5.58 11.01 -7.58
CA GLN A 118 -4.28 10.80 -8.20
C GLN A 118 -3.25 11.87 -7.75
N PRO A 119 -1.92 11.54 -7.73
CA PRO A 119 -1.35 10.24 -8.06
C PRO A 119 -1.72 9.22 -6.99
N VAL A 120 -2.19 8.03 -7.36
CA VAL A 120 -2.57 6.98 -6.43
C VAL A 120 -2.23 5.60 -6.99
N TYR A 121 -2.12 4.61 -6.12
CA TYR A 121 -1.84 3.23 -6.50
C TYR A 121 -2.74 2.77 -7.66
N ASN A 122 -2.12 2.36 -8.77
CA ASN A 122 -2.80 2.11 -10.05
C ASN A 122 -4.08 1.25 -9.95
N PRO A 123 -4.14 0.18 -9.14
CA PRO A 123 -5.38 -0.59 -8.99
C PRO A 123 -6.62 0.21 -8.59
N PHE A 124 -6.49 1.37 -7.93
CA PHE A 124 -7.64 2.24 -7.63
C PHE A 124 -8.36 2.68 -8.91
N MET A 125 -7.61 3.08 -9.92
CA MET A 125 -8.17 3.42 -11.23
C MET A 125 -8.71 2.18 -11.96
N LEU A 126 -7.96 1.07 -11.92
CA LEU A 126 -8.30 -0.14 -12.64
C LEU A 126 -9.58 -0.80 -12.12
N VAL A 127 -9.77 -0.87 -10.79
CA VAL A 127 -10.99 -1.46 -10.21
C VAL A 127 -12.24 -0.65 -10.54
N VAL A 128 -12.13 0.66 -10.72
CA VAL A 128 -13.26 1.50 -11.16
C VAL A 128 -13.57 1.26 -12.64
N LYS A 129 -12.56 1.40 -13.51
CA LYS A 129 -12.74 1.30 -14.96
C LYS A 129 -13.13 -0.11 -15.42
N ASN A 130 -12.44 -1.14 -14.91
CA ASN A 130 -12.68 -2.53 -15.32
C ASN A 130 -14.03 -3.08 -14.78
N ASN A 131 -14.62 -2.41 -13.80
CA ASN A 131 -15.98 -2.71 -13.34
C ASN A 131 -17.03 -1.77 -13.96
N HIS A 132 -16.68 -1.05 -15.03
CA HIS A 132 -17.60 -0.19 -15.80
C HIS A 132 -18.26 0.93 -14.98
N ARG A 133 -17.53 1.51 -13.99
CA ARG A 133 -17.94 2.71 -13.27
C ARG A 133 -17.25 3.92 -13.86
N GLU A 134 -17.89 5.09 -13.72
CA GLU A 134 -17.30 6.36 -14.13
C GLU A 134 -16.23 6.78 -13.13
N LEU A 135 -14.99 6.94 -13.60
CA LEU A 135 -13.88 7.40 -12.77
C LEU A 135 -13.91 8.92 -12.64
N VAL A 136 -14.02 9.41 -11.42
CA VAL A 136 -13.86 10.82 -11.08
C VAL A 136 -12.49 10.99 -10.39
N ASN A 137 -11.57 11.71 -11.03
CA ASN A 137 -10.30 12.08 -10.40
C ASN A 137 -10.42 13.44 -9.69
N CYS A 138 -10.04 13.47 -8.42
CA CYS A 138 -9.80 14.68 -7.65
C CYS A 138 -8.30 14.75 -7.33
N PRO A 139 -7.46 15.36 -8.19
CA PRO A 139 -6.01 15.28 -8.03
C PRO A 139 -5.54 15.91 -6.73
N LEU A 140 -4.52 15.27 -6.14
CA LEU A 140 -3.73 15.85 -5.07
C LEU A 140 -2.75 16.86 -5.66
N TYR A 141 -2.39 17.88 -4.90
CA TYR A 141 -1.30 18.78 -5.28
C TYR A 141 -0.09 18.61 -4.39
N LEU A 142 1.08 18.84 -4.96
CA LEU A 142 2.36 18.73 -4.27
C LEU A 142 2.82 20.12 -3.83
N GLU A 143 2.98 20.30 -2.53
CA GLU A 143 3.50 21.54 -1.95
C GLU A 143 4.50 21.22 -0.82
N ASN A 144 5.63 21.91 -0.80
CA ASN A 144 6.68 21.73 0.22
C ASN A 144 7.12 20.26 0.41
N GLY A 145 7.15 19.47 -0.69
CA GLY A 145 7.56 18.07 -0.68
C GLY A 145 6.53 17.10 -0.09
N GLN A 146 5.27 17.53 0.06
CA GLN A 146 4.17 16.70 0.54
C GLN A 146 2.92 16.85 -0.32
N TYR A 147 2.12 15.79 -0.42
CA TYR A 147 0.82 15.83 -1.09
C TYR A 147 -0.27 16.38 -0.17
N HIS A 148 -1.15 17.19 -0.74
CA HIS A 148 -2.27 17.83 -0.07
C HIS A 148 -3.57 17.63 -0.83
N ILE A 149 -4.69 17.69 -0.09
CA ILE A 149 -6.04 17.67 -0.65
C ILE A 149 -6.50 19.12 -0.90
N ASP A 150 -6.87 19.42 -2.12
CA ASP A 150 -7.62 20.62 -2.43
C ASP A 150 -9.09 20.39 -2.03
N PHE A 151 -9.49 20.94 -0.90
CA PHE A 151 -10.83 20.70 -0.36
C PHE A 151 -11.95 21.41 -1.12
N GLU A 152 -11.65 22.49 -1.83
CA GLU A 152 -12.63 23.15 -2.69
C GLU A 152 -12.92 22.29 -3.92
N LEU A 153 -11.87 21.82 -4.57
CA LEU A 153 -11.96 20.87 -5.68
C LEU A 153 -12.59 19.53 -5.24
N PHE A 154 -12.24 19.04 -4.05
CA PHE A 154 -12.80 17.80 -3.50
C PHE A 154 -14.33 17.93 -3.33
N GLU A 155 -14.82 19.05 -2.77
CA GLU A 155 -16.24 19.29 -2.57
C GLU A 155 -16.99 19.46 -3.92
N GLU A 156 -16.32 19.94 -4.94
CA GLU A 156 -16.88 19.99 -6.31
C GLU A 156 -16.97 18.59 -6.92
N LYS A 157 -15.86 17.84 -6.92
CA LYS A 157 -15.73 16.56 -7.63
C LYS A 157 -16.54 15.43 -7.00
N ILE A 158 -16.76 15.47 -5.67
CA ILE A 158 -17.49 14.42 -4.94
C ILE A 158 -18.98 14.39 -5.27
N LYS A 159 -19.54 15.49 -5.84
CA LYS A 159 -20.96 15.61 -6.14
C LYS A 159 -21.42 14.54 -7.14
N GLY A 160 -22.43 13.78 -6.72
CA GLY A 160 -23.00 12.68 -7.51
C GLY A 160 -22.16 11.38 -7.50
N CYS A 161 -21.02 11.35 -6.83
CA CYS A 161 -20.30 10.10 -6.58
C CYS A 161 -21.07 9.20 -5.61
N LYS A 162 -20.91 7.89 -5.76
CA LYS A 162 -21.44 6.88 -4.83
C LYS A 162 -20.39 6.38 -3.86
N LEU A 163 -19.14 6.28 -4.34
CA LEU A 163 -17.99 5.86 -3.56
C LEU A 163 -16.83 6.86 -3.70
N PHE A 164 -16.05 6.96 -2.65
CA PHE A 164 -14.70 7.49 -2.65
C PHE A 164 -13.73 6.40 -2.20
N LEU A 165 -12.81 6.00 -3.08
CA LEU A 165 -11.72 5.08 -2.74
C LEU A 165 -10.57 5.91 -2.19
N PHE A 166 -10.29 5.75 -0.91
CA PHE A 166 -9.35 6.57 -0.15
C PHE A 166 -8.11 5.79 0.25
N CYS A 167 -6.93 6.20 -0.24
CA CYS A 167 -5.64 5.60 0.11
C CYS A 167 -5.08 6.25 1.37
N HIS A 168 -5.02 5.48 2.48
CA HIS A 168 -4.71 6.02 3.79
C HIS A 168 -3.99 5.01 4.71
N PRO A 169 -2.65 5.13 4.92
CA PRO A 169 -1.70 6.11 4.36
C PRO A 169 -1.55 6.04 2.85
N HIS A 170 -1.16 7.17 2.26
CA HIS A 170 -1.17 7.36 0.82
C HIS A 170 0.02 6.71 0.11
N ASN A 171 -0.22 6.02 -1.00
CA ASN A 171 0.78 5.47 -1.92
C ASN A 171 0.52 6.04 -3.34
N PRO A 172 1.48 6.73 -3.98
CA PRO A 172 2.94 6.61 -3.80
C PRO A 172 3.59 7.65 -2.86
N GLY A 173 2.88 8.69 -2.43
CA GLY A 173 3.48 9.82 -1.71
C GLY A 173 3.87 9.55 -0.26
N GLY A 174 3.46 8.42 0.34
CA GLY A 174 3.75 8.10 1.74
C GLY A 174 3.09 9.04 2.76
N ARG A 175 2.05 9.79 2.37
CA ARG A 175 1.38 10.78 3.22
C ARG A 175 0.53 10.11 4.29
N VAL A 176 0.66 10.54 5.53
CA VAL A 176 -0.25 10.24 6.65
C VAL A 176 -1.17 11.44 6.84
N TRP A 177 -2.47 11.26 6.58
CA TRP A 177 -3.44 12.35 6.67
C TRP A 177 -3.67 12.75 8.12
N THR A 178 -3.74 14.06 8.39
CA THR A 178 -3.98 14.58 9.75
C THR A 178 -5.44 14.38 10.15
N ARG A 179 -5.71 14.49 11.45
CA ARG A 179 -7.08 14.40 11.98
C ARG A 179 -7.99 15.45 11.37
N GLU A 180 -7.50 16.67 11.18
CA GLU A 180 -8.23 17.79 10.59
C GLU A 180 -8.56 17.54 9.12
N GLU A 181 -7.62 16.98 8.34
CA GLU A 181 -7.85 16.58 6.94
C GLU A 181 -8.92 15.48 6.87
N LEU A 182 -8.79 14.45 7.71
CA LEU A 182 -9.74 13.34 7.77
C LEU A 182 -11.14 13.80 8.19
N GLN A 183 -11.25 14.73 9.15
CA GLN A 183 -12.53 15.32 9.55
C GLN A 183 -13.19 16.09 8.41
N LYS A 184 -12.43 16.86 7.63
CA LYS A 184 -12.95 17.56 6.45
C LYS A 184 -13.43 16.57 5.38
N VAL A 185 -12.64 15.53 5.08
CA VAL A 185 -13.06 14.46 4.15
C VAL A 185 -14.38 13.82 4.63
N ALA A 186 -14.46 13.45 5.91
CA ALA A 186 -15.65 12.82 6.47
C ALA A 186 -16.89 13.72 6.35
N ALA A 187 -16.78 15.00 6.73
CA ALA A 187 -17.87 15.95 6.67
C ALA A 187 -18.38 16.22 5.22
N ILE A 188 -17.44 16.26 4.25
CA ILE A 188 -17.81 16.46 2.85
C ILE A 188 -18.49 15.20 2.29
N CYS A 189 -17.95 14.01 2.56
CA CYS A 189 -18.52 12.74 2.12
C CYS A 189 -19.93 12.50 2.71
N GLU A 190 -20.11 12.81 4.00
CA GLU A 190 -21.41 12.71 4.67
C GLU A 190 -22.47 13.61 4.00
N ARG A 191 -22.18 14.91 3.81
CA ARG A 191 -23.12 15.84 3.17
C ARG A 191 -23.55 15.37 1.78
N ASN A 192 -22.66 14.67 1.07
CA ASN A 192 -22.91 14.15 -0.28
C ASN A 192 -23.40 12.69 -0.27
N LYS A 193 -23.56 12.05 0.92
CA LYS A 193 -24.01 10.65 1.10
C LYS A 193 -23.10 9.65 0.36
N VAL A 194 -21.80 9.92 0.33
CA VAL A 194 -20.79 9.10 -0.33
C VAL A 194 -20.20 8.10 0.69
N ILE A 195 -20.15 6.83 0.31
CA ILE A 195 -19.48 5.80 1.12
C ILE A 195 -17.97 5.92 0.89
N VAL A 196 -17.19 6.01 1.97
CA VAL A 196 -15.74 6.01 1.91
C VAL A 196 -15.21 4.58 2.04
N VAL A 197 -14.43 4.13 1.07
CA VAL A 197 -13.71 2.86 1.11
C VAL A 197 -12.25 3.18 1.36
N ALA A 198 -11.82 3.05 2.62
CA ALA A 198 -10.47 3.36 3.05
C ALA A 198 -9.57 2.13 2.90
N ASP A 199 -8.54 2.24 2.07
CA ASP A 199 -7.43 1.28 1.99
C ASP A 199 -6.38 1.69 3.02
N GLU A 200 -6.34 0.98 4.14
CA GLU A 200 -5.42 1.20 5.25
C GLU A 200 -4.31 0.13 5.31
N ILE A 201 -3.97 -0.48 4.17
CA ILE A 201 -2.94 -1.55 4.12
C ILE A 201 -1.55 -1.08 4.58
N HIS A 202 -1.28 0.23 4.55
CA HIS A 202 -0.04 0.85 5.02
C HIS A 202 -0.14 1.40 6.46
N ALA A 203 -1.24 1.17 7.17
CA ALA A 203 -1.48 1.71 8.53
C ALA A 203 -0.35 1.40 9.52
N ASP A 204 0.14 0.15 9.49
CA ASP A 204 1.20 -0.32 10.38
C ASP A 204 2.61 0.14 9.99
N LEU A 205 2.76 0.87 8.88
CA LEU A 205 4.05 1.27 8.30
C LEU A 205 4.32 2.78 8.49
N THR A 206 3.75 3.40 9.52
CA THR A 206 4.02 4.81 9.84
C THR A 206 5.35 4.97 10.57
N PHE A 207 6.09 6.04 10.22
CA PHE A 207 7.33 6.41 10.87
C PHE A 207 7.10 7.50 11.93
N ALA A 208 7.79 7.40 13.06
CA ALA A 208 7.73 8.46 14.06
C ALA A 208 8.21 9.82 13.48
N PRO A 209 7.58 10.95 13.81
CA PRO A 209 6.53 11.12 14.84
C PRO A 209 5.09 10.89 14.34
N TYR A 210 4.89 10.45 13.10
CA TYR A 210 3.56 10.28 12.51
C TYR A 210 2.85 9.05 13.06
N THR A 211 1.55 9.15 13.20
CA THR A 211 0.68 8.06 13.69
C THR A 211 -0.52 7.93 12.79
N HIS A 212 -0.80 6.71 12.34
CA HIS A 212 -2.02 6.43 11.60
C HIS A 212 -3.26 6.58 12.49
N ILE A 213 -4.29 7.20 11.95
CA ILE A 213 -5.59 7.35 12.59
C ILE A 213 -6.60 6.61 11.72
N PRO A 214 -7.19 5.48 12.16
CA PRO A 214 -8.16 4.76 11.34
C PRO A 214 -9.34 5.67 10.96
N TYR A 215 -9.68 5.72 9.67
CA TYR A 215 -10.69 6.65 9.16
C TYR A 215 -12.02 6.53 9.92
N ALA A 216 -12.45 5.31 10.23
CA ALA A 216 -13.68 5.06 10.96
C ALA A 216 -13.71 5.57 12.43
N THR A 217 -12.57 6.09 12.94
CA THR A 217 -12.50 6.66 14.31
C THR A 217 -12.65 8.18 14.35
N ILE A 218 -12.78 8.82 13.20
CA ILE A 218 -12.79 10.29 13.08
C ILE A 218 -14.07 10.91 13.61
N SER A 219 -15.21 10.28 13.32
CA SER A 219 -16.54 10.68 13.79
C SER A 219 -17.51 9.51 13.72
N GLU A 220 -18.67 9.63 14.30
CA GLU A 220 -19.72 8.59 14.20
C GLU A 220 -20.21 8.45 12.74
N GLU A 221 -20.26 9.55 11.99
CA GLU A 221 -20.62 9.57 10.58
C GLU A 221 -19.57 8.82 9.74
N ALA A 222 -18.28 9.11 9.95
CA ALA A 222 -17.19 8.37 9.28
C ALA A 222 -17.28 6.88 9.55
N LYS A 223 -17.54 6.49 10.81
CA LYS A 223 -17.73 5.10 11.22
C LYS A 223 -18.90 4.43 10.52
N MET A 224 -20.03 5.14 10.37
CA MET A 224 -21.27 4.58 9.81
C MET A 224 -21.31 4.63 8.26
N HIS A 225 -20.46 5.42 7.62
CA HIS A 225 -20.42 5.58 6.16
C HIS A 225 -19.08 5.15 5.55
N SER A 226 -18.34 4.25 6.24
CA SER A 226 -17.10 3.71 5.70
C SER A 226 -17.01 2.19 5.72
N VAL A 227 -16.12 1.71 4.85
CA VAL A 227 -15.58 0.36 4.80
C VAL A 227 -14.06 0.51 4.86
N VAL A 228 -13.43 -0.06 5.86
CA VAL A 228 -11.98 0.00 6.02
C VAL A 228 -11.37 -1.34 5.68
N PHE A 229 -10.40 -1.38 4.78
CA PHE A 229 -9.62 -2.57 4.45
C PHE A 229 -8.22 -2.48 5.05
N ALA A 230 -7.79 -3.55 5.70
CA ALA A 230 -6.46 -3.65 6.29
C ALA A 230 -5.90 -5.08 6.17
N SER A 231 -4.59 -5.22 6.39
CA SER A 231 -3.90 -6.50 6.27
C SER A 231 -2.54 -6.47 6.95
N ALA A 232 -2.13 -7.59 7.52
CA ALA A 232 -0.77 -7.83 7.99
C ALA A 232 0.27 -7.97 6.84
N SER A 233 -0.20 -8.08 5.59
CA SER A 233 0.63 -8.51 4.46
C SER A 233 1.78 -7.57 4.12
N LYS A 234 1.58 -6.24 4.22
CA LYS A 234 2.63 -5.25 3.96
C LYS A 234 3.56 -5.08 5.15
N ALA A 235 3.02 -5.08 6.36
CA ALA A 235 3.80 -4.92 7.59
C ALA A 235 4.74 -6.09 7.87
N PHE A 236 4.38 -7.31 7.47
CA PHE A 236 5.11 -8.53 7.82
C PHE A 236 5.61 -9.34 6.61
N ASN A 237 5.70 -8.71 5.43
CA ASN A 237 6.17 -9.36 4.20
C ASN A 237 5.46 -10.68 3.88
N MET A 238 4.12 -10.68 3.90
CA MET A 238 3.30 -11.88 3.73
C MET A 238 2.22 -11.74 2.65
N ALA A 239 2.47 -10.91 1.63
CA ALA A 239 1.49 -10.65 0.56
C ALA A 239 1.04 -11.92 -0.19
N GLY A 240 1.93 -12.92 -0.31
CA GLY A 240 1.65 -14.20 -0.97
C GLY A 240 0.59 -15.07 -0.27
N PHE A 241 0.20 -14.76 0.99
CA PHE A 241 -0.84 -15.53 1.70
C PHE A 241 -2.26 -15.06 1.40
N ALA A 242 -2.43 -13.97 0.66
CA ALA A 242 -3.74 -13.48 0.27
C ALA A 242 -4.71 -13.40 1.47
N SER A 243 -4.28 -12.73 2.56
CA SER A 243 -5.02 -12.60 3.81
C SER A 243 -5.18 -11.14 4.18
N SER A 244 -6.43 -10.67 4.14
CA SER A 244 -6.81 -9.30 4.50
C SER A 244 -8.20 -9.32 5.16
N TYR A 245 -8.62 -8.19 5.68
CA TYR A 245 -9.93 -8.06 6.32
C TYR A 245 -10.56 -6.71 6.04
N ALA A 246 -11.89 -6.71 6.10
CA ALA A 246 -12.71 -5.50 6.14
C ALA A 246 -13.17 -5.25 7.57
N VAL A 247 -13.21 -3.99 7.98
CA VAL A 247 -13.90 -3.52 9.19
C VAL A 247 -15.08 -2.66 8.74
N ILE A 248 -16.30 -3.09 9.04
CA ILE A 248 -17.52 -2.40 8.62
C ILE A 248 -18.45 -2.29 9.85
N SER A 249 -18.51 -1.10 10.43
CA SER A 249 -19.33 -0.84 11.62
C SER A 249 -20.82 -0.83 11.31
N ASN A 250 -21.23 -0.21 10.20
CA ASN A 250 -22.63 -0.11 9.78
C ASN A 250 -23.19 -1.50 9.39
N PRO A 251 -24.22 -2.02 10.11
CA PRO A 251 -24.75 -3.35 9.84
C PRO A 251 -25.42 -3.49 8.46
N THR A 252 -25.92 -2.40 7.89
CA THR A 252 -26.53 -2.41 6.55
C THR A 252 -25.47 -2.49 5.47
N LEU A 253 -24.41 -1.67 5.55
CA LEU A 253 -23.28 -1.76 4.63
C LEU A 253 -22.59 -3.11 4.74
N ARG A 254 -22.41 -3.62 5.98
CA ARG A 254 -21.79 -4.92 6.23
C ARG A 254 -22.59 -6.07 5.61
N ARG A 255 -23.91 -6.11 5.78
CA ARG A 255 -24.75 -7.12 5.12
C ARG A 255 -24.64 -7.06 3.60
N ARG A 256 -24.70 -5.85 3.02
CA ARG A 256 -24.59 -5.66 1.57
C ARG A 256 -23.24 -6.15 1.04
N PHE A 257 -22.13 -5.81 1.71
CA PHE A 257 -20.80 -6.28 1.37
C PHE A 257 -20.68 -7.80 1.51
N ASN A 258 -21.07 -8.36 2.65
CA ASN A 258 -20.97 -9.80 2.91
C ASN A 258 -21.84 -10.61 1.95
N SER A 259 -23.06 -10.16 1.62
CA SER A 259 -23.90 -10.82 0.62
C SER A 259 -23.23 -10.90 -0.75
N TYR A 260 -22.48 -9.85 -1.15
CA TYR A 260 -21.70 -9.89 -2.37
C TYR A 260 -20.55 -10.90 -2.28
N VAL A 261 -19.77 -10.84 -1.18
CA VAL A 261 -18.61 -11.71 -0.97
C VAL A 261 -19.00 -13.18 -0.90
N GLU A 262 -20.05 -13.51 -0.14
CA GLU A 262 -20.58 -14.87 0.05
C GLU A 262 -21.24 -15.38 -1.24
N GLY A 263 -22.04 -14.54 -1.90
CA GLY A 263 -22.71 -14.90 -3.15
C GLY A 263 -21.75 -15.21 -4.32
N ASN A 264 -20.49 -14.78 -4.20
CA ASN A 264 -19.42 -15.08 -5.16
C ASN A 264 -18.38 -16.06 -4.62
N GLU A 265 -18.63 -16.72 -3.48
CA GLU A 265 -17.72 -17.69 -2.83
C GLU A 265 -16.30 -17.12 -2.52
N LEU A 266 -16.20 -15.82 -2.22
CA LEU A 266 -14.94 -15.11 -1.99
C LEU A 266 -14.55 -15.03 -0.50
N ALA A 267 -15.37 -15.62 0.39
CA ALA A 267 -15.15 -15.56 1.85
C ALA A 267 -14.16 -16.63 2.35
N ALA A 268 -13.76 -17.57 1.51
CA ALA A 268 -12.87 -18.67 1.88
C ALA A 268 -11.40 -18.22 1.88
N GLY A 269 -10.72 -18.39 3.00
CA GLY A 269 -9.28 -18.22 3.11
C GLY A 269 -8.53 -19.50 2.77
N ASN A 270 -7.29 -19.37 2.29
CA ASN A 270 -6.41 -20.53 2.14
C ASN A 270 -5.88 -21.02 3.49
N VAL A 271 -5.31 -22.21 3.50
CA VAL A 271 -4.87 -22.94 4.71
C VAL A 271 -3.85 -22.19 5.58
N PHE A 272 -3.13 -21.21 5.03
CA PHE A 272 -2.14 -20.42 5.75
C PHE A 272 -2.66 -19.02 6.14
N ALA A 273 -3.72 -18.53 5.50
CA ALA A 273 -4.18 -17.16 5.63
C ALA A 273 -4.50 -16.71 7.06
N PHE A 274 -5.19 -17.57 7.81
CA PHE A 274 -5.66 -17.20 9.15
C PHE A 274 -4.54 -17.29 10.19
N ASN A 275 -3.86 -18.43 10.26
CA ASN A 275 -2.85 -18.69 11.30
C ASN A 275 -1.63 -17.78 11.16
N THR A 276 -1.25 -17.41 9.94
CA THR A 276 -0.14 -16.47 9.72
C THR A 276 -0.49 -15.06 10.16
N THR A 277 -1.75 -14.62 9.97
CA THR A 277 -2.24 -13.33 10.50
C THR A 277 -2.23 -13.35 12.04
N VAL A 278 -2.68 -14.45 12.67
CA VAL A 278 -2.63 -14.62 14.14
C VAL A 278 -1.19 -14.49 14.65
N ALA A 279 -0.24 -15.21 14.04
CA ALA A 279 1.17 -15.15 14.44
C ALA A 279 1.75 -13.73 14.26
N ALA A 280 1.45 -13.08 13.12
CA ALA A 280 1.93 -11.73 12.82
C ALA A 280 1.47 -10.71 13.88
N TYR A 281 0.19 -10.71 14.21
CA TYR A 281 -0.36 -9.72 15.15
C TYR A 281 -0.07 -10.02 16.62
N ASN A 282 0.12 -11.28 16.99
CA ASN A 282 0.42 -11.64 18.38
C ASN A 282 1.90 -11.49 18.73
N GLU A 283 2.81 -11.72 17.76
CA GLU A 283 4.25 -11.81 18.03
C GLU A 283 5.08 -10.73 17.29
N GLY A 284 4.44 -9.93 16.42
CA GLY A 284 5.12 -9.12 15.42
C GLY A 284 5.66 -7.78 15.86
N GLU A 285 5.29 -7.24 17.04
CA GLU A 285 5.59 -5.85 17.41
C GLU A 285 7.08 -5.51 17.35
N THR A 286 7.94 -6.35 17.92
CA THR A 286 9.39 -6.12 17.95
C THR A 286 9.99 -6.18 16.54
N TRP A 287 9.58 -7.17 15.73
CA TRP A 287 10.07 -7.29 14.36
C TRP A 287 9.66 -6.09 13.51
N LEU A 288 8.41 -5.68 13.62
CA LEU A 288 7.87 -4.51 12.90
C LEU A 288 8.60 -3.22 13.29
N SER A 289 8.83 -3.00 14.59
CA SER A 289 9.56 -1.81 15.06
C SER A 289 10.97 -1.77 14.51
N GLU A 290 11.74 -2.86 14.62
CA GLU A 290 13.12 -2.92 14.13
C GLU A 290 13.18 -2.80 12.59
N MET A 291 12.21 -3.36 11.87
CA MET A 291 12.08 -3.22 10.41
C MET A 291 11.81 -1.77 10.01
N LEU A 292 10.90 -1.08 10.72
CA LEU A 292 10.59 0.33 10.46
C LEU A 292 11.79 1.22 10.71
N ASP A 293 12.52 1.02 11.81
CA ASP A 293 13.74 1.76 12.12
C ASP A 293 14.78 1.59 10.99
N TYR A 294 15.01 0.35 10.57
CA TYR A 294 15.95 0.05 9.48
C TYR A 294 15.54 0.68 8.14
N VAL A 295 14.26 0.61 7.80
CA VAL A 295 13.73 1.23 6.56
C VAL A 295 13.81 2.75 6.63
N GLN A 296 13.50 3.36 7.78
CA GLN A 296 13.62 4.81 7.98
C GLN A 296 15.07 5.28 7.80
N GLU A 297 16.04 4.51 8.31
CA GLU A 297 17.46 4.78 8.07
C GLU A 297 17.84 4.63 6.59
N ASN A 298 17.27 3.66 5.87
CA ASN A 298 17.45 3.53 4.42
C ASN A 298 16.91 4.75 3.66
N ILE A 299 15.72 5.24 4.04
CA ILE A 299 15.13 6.45 3.44
C ILE A 299 15.99 7.67 3.74
N GLN A 300 16.50 7.82 4.96
CA GLN A 300 17.41 8.91 5.32
C GLN A 300 18.72 8.84 4.50
N PHE A 301 19.28 7.64 4.34
CA PHE A 301 20.48 7.43 3.53
C PHE A 301 20.24 7.84 2.06
N LEU A 302 19.13 7.42 1.45
CA LEU A 302 18.72 7.82 0.11
C LEU A 302 18.59 9.35 0.01
N THR A 303 17.89 9.97 0.95
CA THR A 303 17.62 11.41 0.95
C THR A 303 18.92 12.22 1.04
N ASN A 304 19.81 11.83 1.95
CA ASN A 304 21.13 12.49 2.10
C ASN A 304 21.99 12.32 0.85
N TYR A 305 22.03 11.09 0.30
CA TYR A 305 22.80 10.82 -0.92
C TYR A 305 22.31 11.63 -2.12
N ILE A 306 20.98 11.73 -2.30
CA ILE A 306 20.39 12.52 -3.38
C ILE A 306 20.71 14.01 -3.17
N ALA A 307 20.55 14.53 -1.97
CA ALA A 307 20.86 15.94 -1.67
C ALA A 307 22.32 16.29 -1.94
N GLU A 308 23.25 15.39 -1.63
CA GLU A 308 24.69 15.62 -1.85
C GLU A 308 25.14 15.42 -3.29
N HIS A 309 24.61 14.39 -3.97
CA HIS A 309 25.17 13.93 -5.24
C HIS A 309 24.27 14.15 -6.46
N LEU A 310 22.99 14.36 -6.28
CA LEU A 310 21.96 14.52 -7.31
C LEU A 310 20.95 15.62 -6.91
N PRO A 311 21.41 16.85 -6.57
CA PRO A 311 20.57 17.90 -5.96
C PRO A 311 19.43 18.39 -6.85
N MET A 312 19.42 18.06 -8.15
CA MET A 312 18.33 18.33 -9.08
C MET A 312 17.12 17.43 -8.84
N LEU A 313 17.30 16.26 -8.23
CA LEU A 313 16.19 15.35 -7.88
C LEU A 313 15.58 15.76 -6.54
N LYS A 314 14.25 15.57 -6.40
CA LYS A 314 13.55 15.84 -5.15
C LYS A 314 12.93 14.55 -4.60
N VAL A 315 13.25 14.21 -3.38
CA VAL A 315 12.66 13.07 -2.68
C VAL A 315 11.38 13.51 -1.98
N ILE A 316 10.27 12.86 -2.28
CA ILE A 316 9.07 12.95 -1.45
C ILE A 316 9.30 12.05 -0.25
N VAL A 317 9.74 12.64 0.87
CA VAL A 317 10.07 11.88 2.07
C VAL A 317 8.78 11.31 2.69
N PRO A 318 8.63 9.98 2.73
CA PRO A 318 7.40 9.37 3.17
C PRO A 318 7.24 9.46 4.70
N GLN A 319 6.03 9.70 5.15
CA GLN A 319 5.61 9.61 6.55
C GLN A 319 5.20 8.17 6.92
N ALA A 320 4.92 7.36 5.90
CA ALA A 320 4.57 5.94 6.02
C ALA A 320 4.99 5.17 4.78
N SER A 321 5.08 3.86 4.89
CA SER A 321 5.46 2.93 3.82
C SER A 321 6.97 2.92 3.53
N TYR A 322 7.42 1.83 2.97
CA TYR A 322 8.80 1.67 2.48
C TYR A 322 8.96 2.05 1.00
N LEU A 323 7.97 2.75 0.43
CA LEU A 323 7.95 3.18 -0.96
C LEU A 323 8.25 4.68 -1.00
N VAL A 324 9.24 5.06 -1.77
CA VAL A 324 9.65 6.46 -1.92
C VAL A 324 9.38 6.92 -3.34
N PHE A 325 8.74 8.09 -3.47
CA PHE A 325 8.48 8.72 -4.75
C PHE A 325 9.52 9.81 -4.98
N ILE A 326 10.20 9.79 -6.14
CA ILE A 326 11.29 10.71 -6.46
C ILE A 326 10.91 11.50 -7.70
N ASP A 327 10.99 12.81 -7.62
CA ASP A 327 10.76 13.76 -8.69
C ASP A 327 12.05 13.96 -9.52
N PHE A 328 11.97 13.64 -10.80
CA PHE A 328 13.02 13.79 -11.80
C PHE A 328 12.71 14.93 -12.80
N SER A 329 11.66 15.71 -12.58
CA SER A 329 11.18 16.71 -13.54
C SER A 329 12.24 17.74 -13.93
N ALA A 330 13.18 18.03 -13.03
CA ALA A 330 14.31 18.95 -13.32
C ALA A 330 15.25 18.44 -14.42
N LEU A 331 15.25 17.13 -14.74
CA LEU A 331 16.03 16.59 -15.86
C LEU A 331 15.39 16.88 -17.23
N GLN A 332 14.16 17.40 -17.27
CA GLN A 332 13.42 17.74 -18.49
C GLN A 332 13.29 16.59 -19.49
N LEU A 333 13.30 15.35 -19.00
CA LEU A 333 13.10 14.15 -19.79
C LEU A 333 11.60 13.86 -19.97
N THR A 334 11.23 13.33 -21.13
CA THR A 334 9.93 12.68 -21.27
C THR A 334 9.85 11.45 -20.36
N GLN A 335 8.65 11.02 -20.01
CA GLN A 335 8.51 9.82 -19.16
C GLN A 335 9.17 8.57 -19.76
N LYS A 336 9.10 8.42 -21.09
CA LYS A 336 9.77 7.32 -21.80
C LYS A 336 11.30 7.39 -21.68
N GLU A 337 11.88 8.56 -21.80
CA GLU A 337 13.32 8.77 -21.63
C GLU A 337 13.74 8.55 -20.17
N LEU A 338 12.94 8.99 -19.20
CA LEU A 338 13.17 8.75 -17.78
C LEU A 338 13.18 7.25 -17.45
N VAL A 339 12.19 6.50 -17.96
CA VAL A 339 12.18 5.03 -17.83
C VAL A 339 13.40 4.41 -18.49
N ALA A 340 13.78 4.86 -19.68
CA ALA A 340 14.98 4.38 -20.39
C ALA A 340 16.27 4.70 -19.63
N LEU A 341 16.39 5.88 -19.04
CA LEU A 341 17.52 6.24 -18.15
C LEU A 341 17.64 5.24 -17.00
N CYS A 342 16.53 4.98 -16.29
CA CYS A 342 16.55 4.04 -15.18
C CYS A 342 16.89 2.61 -15.62
N THR A 343 16.29 2.13 -16.72
CA THR A 343 16.42 0.71 -17.14
C THR A 343 17.68 0.44 -17.95
N HIS A 344 18.01 1.29 -18.93
CA HIS A 344 19.12 1.00 -19.86
C HIS A 344 20.45 1.58 -19.42
N LYS A 345 20.44 2.68 -18.64
CA LYS A 345 21.66 3.33 -18.17
C LYS A 345 21.97 3.01 -16.71
N ALA A 346 20.98 3.17 -15.83
CA ALA A 346 21.15 2.87 -14.42
C ALA A 346 20.99 1.39 -14.08
N HIS A 347 20.47 0.55 -14.97
CA HIS A 347 20.17 -0.87 -14.73
C HIS A 347 19.27 -1.08 -13.51
N LEU A 348 18.27 -0.21 -13.34
CA LEU A 348 17.30 -0.25 -12.24
C LEU A 348 15.90 -0.54 -12.77
N ALA A 349 15.21 -1.49 -12.16
CA ALA A 349 13.78 -1.67 -12.35
C ALA A 349 13.03 -0.90 -11.25
N LEU A 350 12.49 0.27 -11.60
CA LEU A 350 11.67 1.14 -10.76
C LEU A 350 10.26 1.19 -11.32
N ASN A 351 9.28 1.59 -10.50
CA ASN A 351 7.95 1.86 -11.03
C ASN A 351 7.90 3.25 -11.68
N ASP A 352 7.43 3.24 -12.91
CA ASP A 352 7.08 4.43 -13.68
C ASP A 352 5.99 5.24 -12.94
N GLY A 353 6.24 6.52 -12.71
CA GLY A 353 5.31 7.40 -12.00
C GLY A 353 4.00 7.60 -12.74
N SER A 354 4.00 7.55 -14.07
CA SER A 354 2.78 7.75 -14.89
C SER A 354 1.71 6.69 -14.67
N ILE A 355 2.05 5.50 -14.13
CA ILE A 355 1.05 4.48 -13.79
C ILE A 355 0.14 4.91 -12.61
N TYR A 356 0.55 5.90 -11.84
CA TYR A 356 -0.23 6.43 -10.70
C TYR A 356 -1.21 7.55 -11.10
N GLY A 357 -1.18 7.98 -12.35
CA GLY A 357 -1.97 9.06 -12.93
C GLY A 357 -1.11 10.12 -13.64
N GLU A 358 -1.75 11.09 -14.26
CA GLU A 358 -1.06 12.18 -14.95
C GLU A 358 -0.14 12.98 -14.01
N GLU A 359 -0.55 13.12 -12.75
CA GLU A 359 0.18 13.80 -11.68
C GLU A 359 1.45 13.05 -11.25
N GLY A 360 1.62 11.80 -11.68
CA GLY A 360 2.82 11.01 -11.45
C GLY A 360 3.88 11.12 -12.56
N LYS A 361 3.61 11.86 -13.65
CA LYS A 361 4.61 12.09 -14.71
C LYS A 361 5.82 12.87 -14.19
N GLY A 362 6.99 12.49 -14.63
CA GLY A 362 8.27 13.02 -14.15
C GLY A 362 8.78 12.34 -12.87
N PHE A 363 8.03 11.40 -12.31
CA PHE A 363 8.41 10.69 -11.09
C PHE A 363 8.76 9.22 -11.36
N MET A 364 9.56 8.64 -10.44
CA MET A 364 9.78 7.20 -10.32
C MET A 364 9.59 6.78 -8.86
N ARG A 365 9.03 5.57 -8.62
CA ARG A 365 8.86 5.02 -7.27
C ARG A 365 9.86 3.90 -7.02
N ILE A 366 10.59 4.02 -5.91
CA ILE A 366 11.58 3.05 -5.44
C ILE A 366 11.13 2.39 -4.13
N ASN A 367 11.44 1.09 -3.96
CA ASN A 367 11.21 0.34 -2.74
C ASN A 367 12.48 0.32 -1.87
N MET A 368 12.35 0.74 -0.61
CA MET A 368 13.44 0.86 0.36
C MET A 368 13.52 -0.30 1.36
N ALA A 369 12.62 -1.29 1.28
CA ALA A 369 12.61 -2.47 2.16
C ALA A 369 13.56 -3.57 1.62
N CYS A 370 14.84 -3.25 1.58
CA CYS A 370 15.94 -4.12 1.17
C CYS A 370 17.20 -3.79 1.98
N ALA A 371 18.23 -4.63 1.87
CA ALA A 371 19.51 -4.39 2.55
C ALA A 371 20.11 -3.03 2.14
N ARG A 372 20.79 -2.34 3.07
CA ARG A 372 21.46 -1.04 2.85
C ARG A 372 22.43 -1.08 1.65
N SER A 373 23.13 -2.18 1.47
CA SER A 373 24.04 -2.37 0.34
C SER A 373 23.36 -2.30 -1.03
N VAL A 374 22.11 -2.80 -1.12
CA VAL A 374 21.27 -2.72 -2.34
C VAL A 374 20.87 -1.27 -2.62
N VAL A 375 20.49 -0.52 -1.60
CA VAL A 375 20.19 0.91 -1.72
C VAL A 375 21.41 1.69 -2.19
N ALA A 376 22.57 1.45 -1.59
CA ALA A 376 23.83 2.11 -1.98
C ALA A 376 24.22 1.78 -3.43
N GLN A 377 24.06 0.54 -3.86
CA GLN A 377 24.29 0.13 -5.25
C GLN A 377 23.35 0.86 -6.20
N ALA A 378 22.04 0.90 -5.92
CA ALA A 378 21.07 1.57 -6.76
C ALA A 378 21.38 3.07 -6.94
N LEU A 379 21.72 3.74 -5.85
CA LEU A 379 22.07 5.17 -5.87
C LEU A 379 23.35 5.46 -6.65
N LYS A 380 24.35 4.59 -6.53
CA LYS A 380 25.58 4.69 -7.33
C LYS A 380 25.29 4.54 -8.82
N GLN A 381 24.52 3.51 -9.21
CA GLN A 381 24.12 3.27 -10.60
C GLN A 381 23.31 4.45 -11.16
N LEU A 382 22.37 4.99 -10.38
CA LEU A 382 21.59 6.17 -10.80
C LEU A 382 22.46 7.41 -11.01
N LYS A 383 23.40 7.69 -10.08
CA LYS A 383 24.34 8.79 -10.19
C LYS A 383 25.22 8.67 -11.44
N GLU A 384 25.76 7.49 -11.72
CA GLU A 384 26.59 7.24 -12.89
C GLU A 384 25.80 7.43 -14.19
N ALA A 385 24.56 6.94 -14.25
CA ALA A 385 23.67 7.09 -15.40
C ALA A 385 23.35 8.56 -15.70
N ILE A 386 22.98 9.35 -14.70
CA ILE A 386 22.65 10.78 -14.88
C ILE A 386 23.86 11.55 -15.33
N LYS A 387 25.05 11.28 -14.79
CA LYS A 387 26.30 11.92 -15.20
C LYS A 387 26.69 11.58 -16.64
N SER A 388 26.53 10.34 -17.08
CA SER A 388 26.89 9.90 -18.43
C SER A 388 26.07 10.57 -19.53
N GLU A 389 24.84 11.00 -19.21
CA GLU A 389 23.96 11.71 -20.15
C GLU A 389 24.13 13.24 -20.10
N SER A 390 25.14 13.77 -19.35
CA SER A 390 25.35 15.22 -19.15
C SER A 390 24.12 15.97 -18.64
N LEU A 391 23.32 15.31 -17.79
CA LEU A 391 22.10 15.84 -17.16
C LEU A 391 22.39 16.52 -15.80
N VAL A 392 23.66 16.85 -15.53
CA VAL A 392 24.14 17.49 -14.29
C VAL A 392 24.48 18.93 -14.53
#